data_e1ac865d9d50e41c6dbb122cbc6d6554
#
_entry.id   e1ac865d9d50e41c6dbb122cbc6d6554
#
_cell.length_a   1.000
_cell.length_b   1.000
_cell.length_c   1.000
_cell.angle_alpha   90.00
_cell.angle_beta   90.00
_cell.angle_gamma   90.00
#
_symmetry.space_group_name_H-M   'P 1'
#
loop_
_entity.id
_entity.type
_entity.pdbx_description
1 polymer ?
#
loop_
_entity_poly.entity_id
_entity_poly.type
_entity_poly.pdbx_seq_one_letter_code
_entity_poly.pdbx_strand_id
1 'polypeptide(L)'
;NIPVVGIAGSNGKTMVKEWLYQILSPNMHVTRSPRSYNSQIGVPLSVWLMNEQTQVGVFEAGISKPGEMLALRDIVQPSIAVLTNIGTAHQENFSSMEEKCHEKLIFFHDAEKMVYDGDDALVTKVLATFDYKGEKLYWSLKDKTAPLYIKAVEKKDTATTITYIYKGGEENRYSIPFIDKASITNSVTCAIVALQLGITPDQLDERMQLLEPVAMRLEVKEGRHGCTLINDSYNSDFKSLDIALDFMNRRPDHKGRTRTLILSDIVQSGEQPEKLYREVSDLVCKRGVEK
;
A
#
# COMPACT_ATOMS: atom_id res chain seq x y z
N ASN A 1 22.31 0.05 -15.50
CA ASN A 1 21.06 -0.47 -14.99
C ASN A 1 20.37 0.64 -14.17
N ILE A 2 19.09 0.89 -14.42
CA ILE A 2 18.29 1.82 -13.66
C ILE A 2 17.58 1.06 -12.51
N PRO A 3 17.27 1.70 -11.37
CA PRO A 3 16.45 1.10 -10.33
C PRO A 3 15.04 0.76 -10.84
N VAL A 4 14.55 -0.42 -10.52
CA VAL A 4 13.19 -0.85 -10.79
C VAL A 4 12.53 -1.22 -9.47
N VAL A 5 11.51 -0.46 -9.09
CA VAL A 5 10.69 -0.72 -7.90
C VAL A 5 9.50 -1.58 -8.30
N GLY A 6 9.46 -2.81 -7.83
CA GLY A 6 8.35 -3.73 -8.03
C GLY A 6 7.48 -3.80 -6.77
N ILE A 7 6.17 -3.57 -6.90
CA ILE A 7 5.25 -3.49 -5.77
C ILE A 7 4.25 -4.64 -5.83
N ALA A 8 4.30 -5.53 -4.83
CA ALA A 8 3.33 -6.60 -4.63
C ALA A 8 2.59 -6.42 -3.28
N GLY A 9 1.53 -7.19 -3.11
CA GLY A 9 0.70 -7.15 -1.90
C GLY A 9 -0.78 -7.30 -2.22
N SER A 10 -1.62 -7.32 -1.20
CA SER A 10 -3.07 -7.39 -1.37
C SER A 10 -3.66 -6.00 -1.62
N ASN A 11 -3.48 -5.08 -0.69
CA ASN A 11 -3.98 -3.70 -0.75
C ASN A 11 -2.83 -2.68 -0.74
N GLY A 12 -3.09 -1.44 -1.18
CA GLY A 12 -2.11 -0.35 -1.13
C GLY A 12 -1.14 -0.26 -2.30
N LYS A 13 -1.02 -1.26 -3.18
CA LYS A 13 -0.08 -1.25 -4.32
C LYS A 13 -0.17 0.02 -5.17
N THR A 14 -1.36 0.35 -5.66
CA THR A 14 -1.58 1.54 -6.50
C THR A 14 -1.27 2.82 -5.75
N MET A 15 -1.64 2.88 -4.46
CA MET A 15 -1.38 4.04 -3.62
C MET A 15 0.12 4.27 -3.43
N VAL A 16 0.86 3.23 -3.06
CA VAL A 16 2.33 3.29 -2.93
C VAL A 16 2.98 3.66 -4.27
N LYS A 17 2.54 3.10 -5.39
CA LYS A 17 3.03 3.43 -6.73
C LYS A 17 2.81 4.92 -7.08
N GLU A 18 1.59 5.42 -6.90
CA GLU A 18 1.26 6.81 -7.23
C GLU A 18 1.98 7.80 -6.31
N TRP A 19 2.10 7.49 -5.03
CA TRP A 19 2.83 8.33 -4.09
C TRP A 19 4.33 8.30 -4.31
N LEU A 20 4.91 7.14 -4.62
CA LEU A 20 6.31 7.09 -5.06
C LEU A 20 6.54 7.95 -6.31
N TYR A 21 5.61 7.92 -7.26
CA TYR A 21 5.70 8.80 -8.42
C TYR A 21 5.69 10.28 -8.01
N GLN A 22 4.77 10.71 -7.13
CA GLN A 22 4.71 12.09 -6.65
C GLN A 22 5.99 12.50 -5.91
N ILE A 23 6.56 11.60 -5.10
CA ILE A 23 7.78 11.87 -4.32
C ILE A 23 9.03 11.92 -5.21
N LEU A 24 9.15 11.06 -6.21
CA LEU A 24 10.36 10.89 -7.02
C LEU A 24 10.41 11.80 -8.25
N SER A 25 9.26 12.07 -8.90
CA SER A 25 9.19 12.77 -10.18
C SER A 25 9.75 14.21 -10.19
N PRO A 26 9.82 14.96 -9.08
CA PRO A 26 10.50 16.26 -9.10
C PRO A 26 12.01 16.18 -9.40
N ASN A 27 12.66 15.06 -9.13
CA ASN A 27 14.10 14.88 -9.33
C ASN A 27 14.46 13.84 -10.38
N MET A 28 13.52 12.97 -10.78
CA MET A 28 13.79 11.79 -11.62
C MET A 28 12.73 11.60 -12.68
N HIS A 29 13.13 11.15 -13.86
CA HIS A 29 12.18 10.66 -14.87
C HIS A 29 11.67 9.27 -14.47
N VAL A 30 10.47 9.22 -13.90
CA VAL A 30 9.84 7.99 -13.40
C VAL A 30 8.87 7.42 -14.44
N THR A 31 9.09 6.18 -14.87
CA THR A 31 8.11 5.40 -15.62
C THR A 31 7.35 4.49 -14.65
N ARG A 32 6.02 4.54 -14.67
CA ARG A 32 5.18 3.71 -13.78
C ARG A 32 4.04 3.02 -14.49
N SER A 33 3.48 1.99 -13.87
CA SER A 33 2.25 1.35 -14.34
C SER A 33 1.13 2.38 -14.48
N PRO A 34 0.48 2.50 -15.66
CA PRO A 34 -0.71 3.33 -15.82
C PRO A 34 -1.85 2.78 -14.95
N ARG A 35 -2.58 3.66 -14.25
CA ARG A 35 -3.71 3.24 -13.41
C ARG A 35 -3.32 2.05 -12.50
N SER A 36 -4.10 0.96 -12.54
CA SER A 36 -3.82 -0.29 -11.80
C SER A 36 -3.50 -1.45 -12.75
N TYR A 37 -2.65 -1.20 -13.76
CA TYR A 37 -2.20 -2.23 -14.71
C TYR A 37 -1.21 -3.16 -14.01
N ASN A 38 -1.73 -4.14 -13.26
CA ASN A 38 -0.96 -5.03 -12.40
C ASN A 38 -1.14 -6.53 -12.73
N SER A 39 -1.93 -6.86 -13.78
CA SER A 39 -2.20 -8.24 -14.22
C SER A 39 -1.11 -8.77 -15.16
N GLN A 40 -1.21 -10.04 -15.53
CA GLN A 40 -0.33 -10.73 -16.50
C GLN A 40 -0.25 -10.01 -17.87
N ILE A 41 -1.25 -9.20 -18.21
CA ILE A 41 -1.27 -8.39 -19.45
C ILE A 41 -0.84 -6.95 -19.15
N GLY A 42 -1.30 -6.39 -18.04
CA GLY A 42 -1.04 -4.99 -17.69
C GLY A 42 0.41 -4.70 -17.34
N VAL A 43 1.10 -5.64 -16.70
CA VAL A 43 2.50 -5.48 -16.29
C VAL A 43 3.45 -5.40 -17.49
N PRO A 44 3.41 -6.32 -18.46
CA PRO A 44 4.25 -6.20 -19.67
C PRO A 44 4.03 -4.88 -20.43
N LEU A 45 2.77 -4.47 -20.59
CA LEU A 45 2.43 -3.18 -21.22
C LEU A 45 2.99 -1.99 -20.44
N SER A 46 3.03 -2.07 -19.11
CA SER A 46 3.60 -1.03 -18.26
C SER A 46 5.12 -0.94 -18.40
N VAL A 47 5.80 -2.09 -18.39
CA VAL A 47 7.26 -2.15 -18.54
C VAL A 47 7.69 -1.66 -19.93
N TRP A 48 6.91 -1.92 -20.96
CA TRP A 48 7.16 -1.43 -22.33
C TRP A 48 7.19 0.12 -22.43
N LEU A 49 6.61 0.84 -21.49
CA LEU A 49 6.65 2.31 -21.47
C LEU A 49 8.02 2.87 -21.10
N MET A 50 8.93 2.04 -20.58
CA MET A 50 10.30 2.47 -20.28
C MET A 50 11.04 2.85 -21.58
N ASN A 51 11.81 3.93 -21.49
CA ASN A 51 12.60 4.45 -22.61
C ASN A 51 13.95 4.98 -22.10
N GLU A 52 14.77 5.53 -22.98
CA GLU A 52 16.10 6.04 -22.65
C GLU A 52 16.11 7.17 -21.61
N GLN A 53 15.01 7.87 -21.42
CA GLN A 53 14.87 8.93 -20.41
C GLN A 53 14.52 8.38 -19.02
N THR A 54 14.02 7.14 -18.93
CA THR A 54 13.61 6.54 -17.68
C THR A 54 14.79 6.39 -16.73
N GLN A 55 14.69 7.00 -15.55
CA GLN A 55 15.70 6.90 -14.49
C GLN A 55 15.27 5.95 -13.38
N VAL A 56 13.96 5.78 -13.17
CA VAL A 56 13.38 4.84 -12.21
C VAL A 56 12.12 4.22 -12.82
N GLY A 57 12.00 2.90 -12.75
CA GLY A 57 10.76 2.18 -13.04
C GLY A 57 9.98 1.90 -11.76
N VAL A 58 8.64 2.09 -11.74
CA VAL A 58 7.79 1.78 -10.60
C VAL A 58 6.57 0.98 -11.08
N PHE A 59 6.57 -0.32 -10.85
CA PHE A 59 5.56 -1.23 -11.38
C PHE A 59 4.86 -2.01 -10.28
N GLU A 60 3.53 -2.11 -10.37
CA GLU A 60 2.75 -2.94 -9.47
C GLU A 60 2.46 -4.32 -10.09
N ALA A 61 2.60 -5.37 -9.28
CA ALA A 61 2.32 -6.75 -9.64
C ALA A 61 1.16 -7.30 -8.80
N GLY A 62 0.12 -7.76 -9.46
CA GLY A 62 -1.05 -8.38 -8.87
C GLY A 62 -1.24 -9.79 -9.38
N ILE A 63 -1.61 -10.71 -8.47
CA ILE A 63 -1.93 -12.09 -8.80
C ILE A 63 -3.28 -12.47 -8.25
N SER A 64 -3.94 -13.37 -8.94
CA SER A 64 -5.19 -13.98 -8.53
C SER A 64 -5.03 -15.46 -8.18
N LYS A 65 -4.00 -16.14 -8.71
CA LYS A 65 -3.76 -17.56 -8.57
C LYS A 65 -2.29 -17.87 -8.28
N PRO A 66 -1.98 -19.03 -7.67
CA PRO A 66 -0.62 -19.53 -7.54
C PRO A 66 0.05 -19.69 -8.92
N GLY A 67 1.38 -19.47 -8.95
CA GLY A 67 2.21 -19.58 -10.15
C GLY A 67 2.26 -18.34 -11.05
N GLU A 68 1.40 -17.34 -10.82
CA GLU A 68 1.37 -16.13 -11.64
C GLU A 68 2.53 -15.16 -11.32
N MET A 69 3.05 -15.19 -10.09
CA MET A 69 4.02 -14.19 -9.66
C MET A 69 5.40 -14.39 -10.29
N LEU A 70 5.76 -15.63 -10.61
CA LEU A 70 7.02 -15.95 -11.29
C LEU A 70 7.13 -15.24 -12.66
N ALA A 71 6.07 -15.31 -13.48
CA ALA A 71 6.04 -14.65 -14.77
C ALA A 71 6.16 -13.12 -14.65
N LEU A 72 5.50 -12.53 -13.65
CA LEU A 72 5.59 -11.09 -13.40
C LEU A 72 6.99 -10.68 -12.91
N ARG A 73 7.64 -11.50 -12.07
CA ARG A 73 9.02 -11.29 -11.64
C ARG A 73 9.97 -11.23 -12.84
N ASP A 74 9.86 -12.21 -13.74
CA ASP A 74 10.75 -12.33 -14.90
C ASP A 74 10.58 -11.17 -15.89
N ILE A 75 9.40 -10.53 -15.92
CA ILE A 75 9.12 -9.36 -16.74
C ILE A 75 9.61 -8.07 -16.08
N VAL A 76 9.32 -7.87 -14.79
CA VAL A 76 9.64 -6.62 -14.08
C VAL A 76 11.10 -6.57 -13.65
N GLN A 77 11.67 -7.70 -13.23
CA GLN A 77 13.03 -7.83 -12.70
C GLN A 77 13.36 -6.73 -11.67
N PRO A 78 12.61 -6.64 -10.56
CA PRO A 78 12.76 -5.55 -9.62
C PRO A 78 14.12 -5.59 -8.93
N SER A 79 14.82 -4.46 -8.87
CA SER A 79 15.98 -4.29 -8.00
C SER A 79 15.58 -3.95 -6.57
N ILE A 80 14.45 -3.26 -6.40
CA ILE A 80 13.81 -2.99 -5.10
C ILE A 80 12.40 -3.57 -5.15
N ALA A 81 12.12 -4.56 -4.33
CA ALA A 81 10.82 -5.20 -4.26
C ALA A 81 10.09 -4.76 -2.98
N VAL A 82 8.83 -4.35 -3.10
CA VAL A 82 8.01 -3.76 -2.04
C VAL A 82 6.79 -4.63 -1.77
N LEU A 83 6.65 -5.13 -0.55
CA LEU A 83 5.46 -5.82 -0.07
C LEU A 83 4.61 -4.86 0.77
N THR A 84 3.43 -4.50 0.28
CA THR A 84 2.55 -3.58 1.01
C THR A 84 1.88 -4.25 2.20
N ASN A 85 1.14 -5.32 1.97
CA ASN A 85 0.50 -6.14 3.00
C ASN A 85 -0.03 -7.45 2.41
N ILE A 86 -0.42 -8.38 3.29
CA ILE A 86 -1.16 -9.59 2.94
C ILE A 86 -2.58 -9.47 3.52
N GLY A 87 -3.59 -9.56 2.67
CA GLY A 87 -5.01 -9.49 3.02
C GLY A 87 -5.83 -10.57 2.33
N THR A 88 -7.14 -10.56 2.55
CA THR A 88 -8.07 -11.62 2.11
C THR A 88 -8.47 -11.57 0.64
N ALA A 89 -8.13 -10.51 -0.11
CA ALA A 89 -8.44 -10.41 -1.53
C ALA A 89 -7.92 -11.65 -2.31
N HIS A 90 -8.76 -12.28 -3.13
CA HIS A 90 -8.49 -13.53 -3.88
C HIS A 90 -8.09 -14.74 -3.00
N GLN A 91 -8.50 -14.78 -1.72
CA GLN A 91 -8.13 -15.87 -0.81
C GLN A 91 -8.68 -17.23 -1.24
N GLU A 92 -9.80 -17.26 -1.96
CA GLU A 92 -10.41 -18.49 -2.48
C GLU A 92 -9.47 -19.35 -3.35
N ASN A 93 -8.44 -18.73 -3.94
CA ASN A 93 -7.49 -19.38 -4.83
C ASN A 93 -6.22 -19.87 -4.09
N PHE A 94 -6.13 -19.68 -2.77
CA PHE A 94 -4.99 -20.08 -1.95
C PHE A 94 -5.46 -20.92 -0.75
N SER A 95 -4.73 -21.97 -0.42
CA SER A 95 -5.06 -22.87 0.69
C SER A 95 -4.86 -22.21 2.06
N SER A 96 -3.98 -21.20 2.15
CA SER A 96 -3.68 -20.47 3.38
C SER A 96 -3.15 -19.07 3.10
N MET A 97 -3.14 -18.22 4.14
CA MET A 97 -2.51 -16.90 4.07
C MET A 97 -0.99 -17.00 3.94
N GLU A 98 -0.39 -18.03 4.52
CA GLU A 98 1.03 -18.33 4.39
C GLU A 98 1.41 -18.68 2.95
N GLU A 99 0.64 -19.55 2.28
CA GLU A 99 0.85 -19.87 0.87
C GLU A 99 0.75 -18.61 -0.01
N LYS A 100 -0.27 -17.81 0.19
CA LYS A 100 -0.46 -16.55 -0.53
C LYS A 100 0.68 -15.55 -0.29
N CYS A 101 1.16 -15.47 0.95
CA CYS A 101 2.33 -14.67 1.29
C CYS A 101 3.56 -15.19 0.55
N HIS A 102 3.81 -16.49 0.61
CA HIS A 102 4.92 -17.13 -0.07
C HIS A 102 4.87 -16.90 -1.58
N GLU A 103 3.72 -17.09 -2.22
CA GLU A 103 3.54 -16.82 -3.66
C GLU A 103 3.91 -15.37 -4.01
N LYS A 104 3.46 -14.40 -3.20
CA LYS A 104 3.83 -13.00 -3.43
C LYS A 104 5.32 -12.75 -3.22
N LEU A 105 5.98 -13.47 -2.30
CA LEU A 105 7.41 -13.35 -2.06
C LEU A 105 8.28 -13.88 -3.21
N ILE A 106 7.75 -14.73 -4.11
CA ILE A 106 8.45 -15.14 -5.32
C ILE A 106 8.89 -13.93 -6.15
N PHE A 107 8.10 -12.85 -6.15
CA PHE A 107 8.44 -11.61 -6.83
C PHE A 107 9.72 -10.94 -6.33
N PHE A 108 10.13 -11.27 -5.10
CA PHE A 108 11.27 -10.65 -4.42
C PHE A 108 12.56 -11.46 -4.53
N HIS A 109 12.45 -12.71 -4.97
CA HIS A 109 13.56 -13.69 -4.87
C HIS A 109 14.89 -13.16 -5.40
N ASP A 110 14.90 -12.48 -6.55
CA ASP A 110 16.11 -11.99 -7.20
C ASP A 110 16.34 -10.48 -7.00
N ALA A 111 15.50 -9.81 -6.22
CA ALA A 111 15.65 -8.40 -5.94
C ALA A 111 16.85 -8.14 -5.01
N GLU A 112 17.60 -7.08 -5.27
CA GLU A 112 18.70 -6.65 -4.40
C GLU A 112 18.22 -6.26 -3.02
N LYS A 113 17.01 -5.65 -2.95
CA LYS A 113 16.41 -5.12 -1.72
C LYS A 113 14.94 -5.48 -1.61
N MET A 114 14.53 -5.85 -0.40
CA MET A 114 13.14 -6.14 -0.06
C MET A 114 12.62 -5.18 1.00
N VAL A 115 11.53 -4.46 0.68
CA VAL A 115 10.85 -3.53 1.59
C VAL A 115 9.56 -4.15 2.10
N TYR A 116 9.36 -4.16 3.42
CA TYR A 116 8.15 -4.70 4.06
C TYR A 116 7.91 -4.13 5.46
N ASP A 117 6.72 -4.38 6.01
CA ASP A 117 6.36 -4.11 7.40
C ASP A 117 6.98 -5.20 8.31
N GLY A 118 7.96 -4.84 9.11
CA GLY A 118 8.63 -5.75 10.05
C GLY A 118 7.76 -6.11 11.26
N ASP A 119 6.67 -5.40 11.51
CA ASP A 119 5.72 -5.71 12.59
C ASP A 119 4.60 -6.67 12.14
N ASP A 120 4.51 -6.99 10.84
CA ASP A 120 3.56 -7.98 10.32
C ASP A 120 4.03 -9.41 10.66
N ALA A 121 3.32 -10.04 11.60
CA ALA A 121 3.67 -11.38 12.11
C ALA A 121 3.58 -12.48 11.02
N LEU A 122 2.66 -12.36 10.05
CA LEU A 122 2.54 -13.32 8.96
C LEU A 122 3.74 -13.20 8.01
N VAL A 123 4.07 -11.98 7.61
CA VAL A 123 5.18 -11.72 6.69
C VAL A 123 6.51 -12.15 7.32
N THR A 124 6.76 -11.79 8.57
CA THR A 124 7.98 -12.17 9.28
C THR A 124 8.09 -13.68 9.48
N LYS A 125 6.99 -14.37 9.78
CA LYS A 125 6.94 -15.85 9.88
C LYS A 125 7.30 -16.51 8.57
N VAL A 126 6.73 -16.09 7.44
CA VAL A 126 7.01 -16.70 6.13
C VAL A 126 8.43 -16.37 5.67
N LEU A 127 8.90 -15.13 5.90
CA LEU A 127 10.28 -14.72 5.58
C LEU A 127 11.36 -15.47 6.37
N ALA A 128 11.04 -16.05 7.52
CA ALA A 128 11.97 -16.86 8.29
C ALA A 128 12.37 -18.16 7.56
N THR A 129 11.52 -18.65 6.65
CA THR A 129 11.74 -19.87 5.85
C THR A 129 11.94 -19.60 4.37
N PHE A 130 11.76 -18.35 3.93
CA PHE A 130 11.93 -17.96 2.52
C PHE A 130 13.40 -17.70 2.22
N ASP A 131 13.95 -18.37 1.17
CA ASP A 131 15.33 -18.19 0.76
C ASP A 131 15.52 -16.87 0.01
N TYR A 132 15.83 -15.81 0.75
CA TYR A 132 16.11 -14.48 0.21
C TYR A 132 17.54 -14.06 0.57
N LYS A 133 18.33 -13.68 -0.44
CA LYS A 133 19.76 -13.35 -0.28
C LYS A 133 20.03 -11.84 -0.28
N GLY A 134 19.07 -11.01 -0.68
CA GLY A 134 19.23 -9.58 -0.76
C GLY A 134 19.13 -8.86 0.60
N GLU A 135 19.25 -7.55 0.58
CA GLU A 135 19.11 -6.68 1.75
C GLU A 135 17.63 -6.58 2.18
N LYS A 136 17.36 -6.83 3.47
CA LYS A 136 16.03 -6.64 4.06
C LYS A 136 15.90 -5.21 4.58
N LEU A 137 15.17 -4.39 3.87
CA LEU A 137 14.81 -3.02 4.24
C LEU A 137 13.41 -3.01 4.83
N TYR A 138 13.27 -3.31 6.12
CA TYR A 138 11.96 -3.25 6.79
C TYR A 138 11.82 -1.98 7.63
N TRP A 139 10.59 -1.59 7.84
CA TRP A 139 10.24 -0.57 8.80
C TRP A 139 9.51 -1.20 10.00
N SER A 140 9.63 -0.59 11.17
CA SER A 140 8.97 -1.09 12.38
C SER A 140 8.69 0.05 13.36
N LEU A 141 7.57 -0.08 14.10
CA LEU A 141 7.26 0.77 15.25
C LEU A 141 7.83 0.17 16.55
N LYS A 142 8.26 -1.09 16.54
CA LYS A 142 8.67 -1.85 17.74
C LYS A 142 10.17 -2.08 17.78
N ASP A 143 10.75 -2.46 16.66
CA ASP A 143 12.16 -2.78 16.55
C ASP A 143 13.00 -1.52 16.29
N LYS A 144 13.70 -1.07 17.32
CA LYS A 144 14.59 0.11 17.25
C LYS A 144 15.81 -0.10 16.36
N THR A 145 16.11 -1.34 15.98
CA THR A 145 17.23 -1.68 15.10
C THR A 145 16.81 -1.77 13.63
N ALA A 146 15.52 -1.60 13.35
CA ALA A 146 14.99 -1.62 11.98
C ALA A 146 15.70 -0.58 11.09
N PRO A 147 15.95 -0.90 9.82
CA PRO A 147 16.48 0.07 8.85
C PRO A 147 15.69 1.38 8.79
N LEU A 148 14.36 1.33 8.97
CA LEU A 148 13.54 2.50 9.23
C LEU A 148 12.75 2.28 10.53
N TYR A 149 13.24 2.83 11.62
CA TYR A 149 12.52 2.80 12.89
C TYR A 149 11.55 3.98 13.00
N ILE A 150 10.28 3.70 13.20
CA ILE A 150 9.23 4.69 13.41
C ILE A 150 9.09 4.94 14.90
N LYS A 151 9.61 6.08 15.36
CA LYS A 151 9.66 6.45 16.78
C LYS A 151 8.31 6.95 17.30
N ALA A 152 7.59 7.73 16.48
CA ALA A 152 6.30 8.29 16.85
C ALA A 152 5.39 8.52 15.62
N VAL A 153 4.07 8.42 15.84
CA VAL A 153 3.03 8.76 14.89
C VAL A 153 2.02 9.67 15.59
N GLU A 154 2.03 10.94 15.26
CA GLU A 154 1.20 11.98 15.89
C GLU A 154 0.13 12.47 14.92
N LYS A 155 -1.13 12.26 15.28
CA LYS A 155 -2.30 12.68 14.47
C LYS A 155 -2.84 14.00 14.98
N LYS A 156 -3.03 14.95 14.06
CA LYS A 156 -3.65 16.26 14.35
C LYS A 156 -4.67 16.57 13.26
N ASP A 157 -5.92 16.82 13.67
CA ASP A 157 -7.01 17.22 12.77
C ASP A 157 -7.04 16.45 11.44
N THR A 158 -6.39 16.97 10.42
CA THR A 158 -6.37 16.42 9.05
C THR A 158 -4.99 15.90 8.61
N ALA A 159 -3.97 15.96 9.46
CA ALA A 159 -2.60 15.57 9.13
C ALA A 159 -2.01 14.62 10.16
N THR A 160 -1.00 13.85 9.75
CA THR A 160 -0.22 12.98 10.63
C THR A 160 1.25 13.31 10.47
N THR A 161 1.95 13.51 11.58
CA THR A 161 3.42 13.67 11.62
C THR A 161 4.04 12.34 12.04
N ILE A 162 5.01 11.86 11.28
CA ILE A 162 5.76 10.64 11.51
C ILE A 162 7.21 11.01 11.83
N THR A 163 7.67 10.61 13.03
CA THR A 163 9.06 10.77 13.46
C THR A 163 9.79 9.45 13.28
N TYR A 164 10.95 9.47 12.63
CA TYR A 164 11.67 8.26 12.26
C TYR A 164 13.19 8.40 12.40
N ILE A 165 13.88 7.24 12.45
CA ILE A 165 15.32 7.10 12.36
C ILE A 165 15.63 6.15 11.19
N TYR A 166 16.42 6.61 10.23
CA TYR A 166 16.82 5.81 9.07
C TYR A 166 18.26 5.32 9.20
N LYS A 167 18.47 4.00 9.14
CA LYS A 167 19.78 3.31 9.20
C LYS A 167 20.65 3.80 10.39
N GLY A 168 20.03 4.02 11.54
CA GLY A 168 20.73 4.45 12.76
C GLY A 168 21.28 5.88 12.72
N GLY A 169 20.87 6.68 11.75
CA GLY A 169 21.23 8.09 11.62
C GLY A 169 20.48 9.01 12.59
N GLU A 170 20.37 10.28 12.24
CA GLU A 170 19.65 11.27 13.03
C GLU A 170 18.13 11.05 12.99
N GLU A 171 17.46 11.59 14.00
CA GLU A 171 16.01 11.64 14.07
C GLU A 171 15.48 12.68 13.10
N ASN A 172 14.57 12.24 12.22
CA ASN A 172 13.91 13.07 11.23
C ASN A 172 12.40 12.93 11.35
N ARG A 173 11.67 13.78 10.66
CA ARG A 173 10.21 13.75 10.62
C ARG A 173 9.69 14.14 9.24
N TYR A 174 8.50 13.67 8.91
CA TYR A 174 7.71 14.18 7.79
C TYR A 174 6.23 14.20 8.18
N SER A 175 5.44 14.99 7.47
CA SER A 175 3.99 15.06 7.66
C SER A 175 3.26 14.68 6.40
N ILE A 176 2.07 14.05 6.57
CA ILE A 176 1.15 13.71 5.46
C ILE A 176 -0.23 14.32 5.71
N PRO A 177 -0.98 14.71 4.66
CA PRO A 177 -2.33 15.25 4.79
C PRO A 177 -3.40 14.17 4.95
N PHE A 178 -3.11 13.11 5.70
CA PHE A 178 -3.98 11.96 5.95
C PHE A 178 -3.87 11.52 7.40
N ILE A 179 -4.96 10.94 7.95
CA ILE A 179 -5.02 10.49 9.35
C ILE A 179 -5.39 9.00 9.50
N ASP A 180 -5.76 8.34 8.41
CA ASP A 180 -6.12 6.92 8.43
C ASP A 180 -4.90 6.01 8.48
N LYS A 181 -5.11 4.80 9.02
CA LYS A 181 -4.03 3.82 9.22
C LYS A 181 -3.39 3.36 7.90
N ALA A 182 -4.20 3.18 6.85
CA ALA A 182 -3.70 2.68 5.58
C ALA A 182 -2.78 3.71 4.91
N SER A 183 -3.17 4.99 4.90
CA SER A 183 -2.35 6.08 4.39
C SER A 183 -1.05 6.24 5.16
N ILE A 184 -1.09 6.14 6.49
CA ILE A 184 0.12 6.18 7.33
C ILE A 184 1.06 5.03 6.96
N THR A 185 0.58 3.79 6.92
CA THR A 185 1.37 2.60 6.57
C THR A 185 1.98 2.71 5.17
N ASN A 186 1.19 3.14 4.18
CA ASN A 186 1.65 3.33 2.81
C ASN A 186 2.69 4.44 2.71
N SER A 187 2.55 5.54 3.47
CA SER A 187 3.54 6.63 3.48
C SER A 187 4.87 6.18 4.06
N VAL A 188 4.87 5.37 5.14
CA VAL A 188 6.10 4.80 5.71
C VAL A 188 6.80 3.89 4.70
N THR A 189 6.03 3.07 3.98
CA THR A 189 6.56 2.24 2.89
C THR A 189 7.14 3.08 1.75
N CYS A 190 6.51 4.19 1.38
CA CYS A 190 7.07 5.13 0.41
C CYS A 190 8.33 5.81 0.93
N ALA A 191 8.37 6.19 2.21
CA ALA A 191 9.52 6.88 2.83
C ALA A 191 10.79 6.05 2.75
N ILE A 192 10.75 4.77 3.13
CA ILE A 192 11.93 3.90 3.08
C ILE A 192 12.44 3.69 1.65
N VAL A 193 11.54 3.57 0.66
CA VAL A 193 11.93 3.46 -0.75
C VAL A 193 12.53 4.76 -1.26
N ALA A 194 11.93 5.90 -0.95
CA ALA A 194 12.40 7.21 -1.38
C ALA A 194 13.79 7.53 -0.80
N LEU A 195 13.99 7.30 0.50
CA LEU A 195 15.29 7.46 1.17
C LEU A 195 16.35 6.52 0.55
N GLN A 196 15.97 5.29 0.20
CA GLN A 196 16.87 4.34 -0.47
C GLN A 196 17.25 4.77 -1.88
N LEU A 197 16.40 5.53 -2.56
CA LEU A 197 16.63 6.12 -3.88
C LEU A 197 17.30 7.50 -3.82
N GLY A 198 17.73 7.95 -2.64
CA GLY A 198 18.55 9.16 -2.47
C GLY A 198 17.74 10.45 -2.26
N ILE A 199 16.43 10.37 -1.99
CA ILE A 199 15.65 11.52 -1.53
C ILE A 199 16.13 11.88 -0.13
N THR A 200 16.48 13.14 0.09
CA THR A 200 16.92 13.62 1.41
C THR A 200 15.77 13.75 2.41
N PRO A 201 16.02 13.73 3.73
CA PRO A 201 14.96 13.92 4.72
C PRO A 201 14.15 15.20 4.52
N ASP A 202 14.79 16.31 4.16
CA ASP A 202 14.12 17.59 3.91
C ASP A 202 13.21 17.52 2.67
N GLN A 203 13.70 16.94 1.59
CA GLN A 203 12.89 16.68 0.38
C GLN A 203 11.73 15.73 0.65
N LEU A 204 11.94 14.74 1.53
CA LEU A 204 10.89 13.80 1.89
C LEU A 204 9.77 14.51 2.66
N ASP A 205 10.10 15.35 3.66
CA ASP A 205 9.10 16.12 4.42
C ASP A 205 8.32 17.06 3.49
N GLU A 206 9.01 17.85 2.67
CA GLU A 206 8.39 18.76 1.71
C GLU A 206 7.37 18.04 0.81
N ARG A 207 7.73 16.89 0.25
CA ARG A 207 6.90 16.17 -0.73
C ARG A 207 5.79 15.35 -0.11
N MET A 208 6.02 14.79 1.07
CA MET A 208 5.01 14.05 1.82
C MET A 208 3.81 14.92 2.21
N GLN A 209 4.04 16.20 2.50
CA GLN A 209 2.97 17.16 2.78
C GLN A 209 2.09 17.46 1.57
N LEU A 210 2.63 17.29 0.37
CA LEU A 210 1.96 17.56 -0.91
C LEU A 210 1.29 16.32 -1.53
N LEU A 211 1.29 15.19 -0.83
CA LEU A 211 0.68 13.96 -1.35
C LEU A 211 -0.81 14.15 -1.59
N GLU A 212 -1.23 13.79 -2.80
CA GLU A 212 -2.63 13.83 -3.22
C GLU A 212 -3.32 12.49 -3.05
N PRO A 213 -4.64 12.49 -2.79
CA PRO A 213 -5.45 11.28 -2.82
C PRO A 213 -5.37 10.58 -4.18
N VAL A 214 -5.39 9.26 -4.17
CA VAL A 214 -5.44 8.47 -5.40
C VAL A 214 -6.89 8.19 -5.78
N ALA A 215 -7.26 8.43 -7.04
CA ALA A 215 -8.61 8.23 -7.54
C ALA A 215 -9.17 6.83 -7.21
N MET A 216 -10.42 6.76 -6.78
CA MET A 216 -11.13 5.54 -6.34
C MET A 216 -10.44 4.79 -5.18
N ARG A 217 -9.59 5.49 -4.39
CA ARG A 217 -8.89 4.96 -3.21
C ARG A 217 -9.08 5.95 -2.06
N LEU A 218 -10.16 5.80 -1.31
CA LEU A 218 -10.58 6.76 -0.28
C LEU A 218 -10.69 8.20 -0.80
N GLU A 219 -11.00 8.35 -2.07
CA GLU A 219 -11.10 9.64 -2.73
C GLU A 219 -12.29 10.42 -2.18
N VAL A 220 -12.05 11.62 -1.67
CA VAL A 220 -13.10 12.48 -1.11
C VAL A 220 -13.55 13.51 -2.14
N LYS A 221 -14.84 13.60 -2.35
CA LYS A 221 -15.49 14.59 -3.24
C LYS A 221 -16.64 15.28 -2.53
N GLU A 222 -16.78 16.56 -2.76
CA GLU A 222 -17.99 17.27 -2.39
C GLU A 222 -19.12 16.93 -3.38
N GLY A 223 -20.21 16.44 -2.83
CA GLY A 223 -21.42 16.13 -3.60
C GLY A 223 -22.44 17.27 -3.57
N ARG A 224 -23.59 17.03 -4.20
CA ARG A 224 -24.70 17.98 -4.18
C ARG A 224 -25.31 18.06 -2.78
N HIS A 225 -25.93 19.21 -2.46
CA HIS A 225 -26.62 19.45 -1.18
C HIS A 225 -25.74 19.30 0.06
N GLY A 226 -24.43 19.57 -0.08
CA GLY A 226 -23.48 19.54 1.03
C GLY A 226 -23.14 18.12 1.52
N CYS A 227 -23.42 17.06 0.74
CA CYS A 227 -22.94 15.72 1.09
C CYS A 227 -21.47 15.56 0.75
N THR A 228 -20.76 14.76 1.53
CA THR A 228 -19.38 14.32 1.24
C THR A 228 -19.44 12.90 0.69
N LEU A 229 -18.89 12.67 -0.48
CA LEU A 229 -18.74 11.36 -1.10
C LEU A 229 -17.33 10.83 -0.84
N ILE A 230 -17.22 9.66 -0.24
CA ILE A 230 -15.97 8.90 -0.11
C ILE A 230 -16.02 7.75 -1.12
N ASN A 231 -15.19 7.82 -2.13
CA ASN A 231 -15.13 6.83 -3.20
C ASN A 231 -13.95 5.88 -2.98
N ASP A 232 -14.24 4.63 -2.62
CA ASP A 232 -13.28 3.52 -2.49
C ASP A 232 -13.73 2.31 -3.33
N SER A 233 -14.29 2.58 -4.51
CA SER A 233 -14.98 1.59 -5.33
C SER A 233 -14.08 0.72 -6.21
N TYR A 234 -12.76 0.85 -6.12
CA TYR A 234 -11.86 0.07 -6.98
C TYR A 234 -11.84 -1.42 -6.64
N ASN A 235 -11.78 -1.75 -5.35
CA ASN A 235 -11.82 -3.11 -4.83
C ASN A 235 -12.87 -3.22 -3.72
N SER A 236 -13.59 -4.33 -3.68
CA SER A 236 -14.53 -4.62 -2.61
C SER A 236 -14.07 -5.88 -1.90
N ASP A 237 -13.38 -5.73 -0.76
CA ASP A 237 -13.04 -6.80 0.18
C ASP A 237 -13.30 -6.34 1.62
N PHE A 238 -13.40 -7.29 2.55
CA PHE A 238 -13.75 -6.99 3.94
C PHE A 238 -12.79 -6.01 4.62
N LYS A 239 -11.48 -6.13 4.35
CA LYS A 239 -10.46 -5.25 4.94
C LYS A 239 -10.51 -3.83 4.35
N SER A 240 -10.73 -3.71 3.04
CA SER A 240 -10.93 -2.43 2.37
C SER A 240 -12.17 -1.72 2.92
N LEU A 241 -13.26 -2.45 3.12
CA LEU A 241 -14.47 -1.91 3.73
C LEU A 241 -14.21 -1.37 5.15
N ASP A 242 -13.52 -2.12 6.01
CA ASP A 242 -13.19 -1.65 7.37
C ASP A 242 -12.33 -0.38 7.33
N ILE A 243 -11.34 -0.31 6.42
CA ILE A 243 -10.51 0.88 6.22
C ILE A 243 -11.35 2.08 5.78
N ALA A 244 -12.26 1.90 4.82
CA ALA A 244 -13.12 2.97 4.33
C ALA A 244 -14.07 3.49 5.39
N LEU A 245 -14.65 2.62 6.20
CA LEU A 245 -15.51 2.97 7.33
C LEU A 245 -14.73 3.66 8.46
N ASP A 246 -13.52 3.21 8.76
CA ASP A 246 -12.63 3.87 9.73
C ASP A 246 -12.27 5.29 9.26
N PHE A 247 -11.92 5.44 7.98
CA PHE A 247 -11.63 6.73 7.36
C PHE A 247 -12.84 7.67 7.45
N MET A 248 -14.03 7.21 7.08
CA MET A 248 -15.28 7.98 7.19
C MET A 248 -15.51 8.47 8.62
N ASN A 249 -15.29 7.61 9.63
CA ASN A 249 -15.53 7.92 11.04
C ASN A 249 -14.52 8.89 11.66
N ARG A 250 -13.32 9.00 11.10
CA ARG A 250 -12.28 9.90 11.59
C ARG A 250 -12.37 11.30 11.02
N ARG A 251 -13.20 11.53 10.01
CA ARG A 251 -13.35 12.85 9.40
C ARG A 251 -14.00 13.82 10.38
N PRO A 252 -13.48 15.06 10.52
CA PRO A 252 -14.00 16.04 11.46
C PRO A 252 -15.40 16.55 11.09
N ASP A 253 -15.77 16.46 9.81
CA ASP A 253 -17.04 16.93 9.26
C ASP A 253 -18.21 15.93 9.39
N HIS A 254 -18.00 14.77 10.04
CA HIS A 254 -19.03 13.73 10.16
C HIS A 254 -20.09 14.00 11.25
N LYS A 255 -19.82 14.91 12.19
CA LYS A 255 -20.75 15.19 13.32
C LYS A 255 -22.08 15.72 12.83
N GLY A 256 -23.17 15.03 13.21
CA GLY A 256 -24.54 15.42 12.84
C GLY A 256 -24.93 15.09 11.41
N ARG A 257 -24.14 14.35 10.65
CA ARG A 257 -24.48 13.88 9.30
C ARG A 257 -24.87 12.42 9.30
N THR A 258 -25.89 12.06 8.52
CA THR A 258 -26.26 10.66 8.26
C THR A 258 -25.19 9.95 7.46
N ARG A 259 -24.76 8.78 7.92
CA ARG A 259 -23.79 7.93 7.24
C ARG A 259 -24.49 6.89 6.40
N THR A 260 -24.22 6.93 5.10
CA THR A 260 -24.81 6.01 4.13
C THR A 260 -23.69 5.21 3.46
N LEU A 261 -23.85 3.89 3.42
CA LEU A 261 -22.95 2.97 2.71
C LEU A 261 -23.62 2.48 1.42
N ILE A 262 -22.91 2.59 0.31
CA ILE A 262 -23.27 1.92 -0.96
C ILE A 262 -22.20 0.86 -1.20
N LEU A 263 -22.56 -0.39 -0.97
CA LEU A 263 -21.64 -1.53 -1.04
C LEU A 263 -22.02 -2.41 -2.24
N SER A 264 -21.04 -2.77 -3.07
CA SER A 264 -21.17 -3.86 -4.03
C SER A 264 -20.93 -5.22 -3.37
N ASP A 265 -21.19 -6.31 -4.08
CA ASP A 265 -20.83 -7.63 -3.59
C ASP A 265 -19.33 -7.75 -3.31
N ILE A 266 -18.99 -8.45 -2.22
CA ILE A 266 -17.64 -8.87 -1.90
C ILE A 266 -17.43 -10.25 -2.51
N VAL A 267 -16.73 -10.29 -3.64
CA VAL A 267 -16.45 -11.52 -4.37
C VAL A 267 -15.04 -12.03 -4.07
N GLN A 268 -14.79 -13.32 -4.31
CA GLN A 268 -13.48 -13.96 -4.21
C GLN A 268 -12.87 -13.89 -2.78
N SER A 269 -13.72 -13.87 -1.74
CA SER A 269 -13.26 -13.84 -0.35
C SER A 269 -12.74 -15.20 0.14
N GLY A 270 -13.18 -16.29 -0.49
CA GLY A 270 -12.94 -17.68 -0.03
C GLY A 270 -13.82 -18.10 1.15
N GLU A 271 -14.73 -17.24 1.61
CA GLU A 271 -15.63 -17.51 2.71
C GLU A 271 -17.05 -17.85 2.23
N GLN A 272 -17.81 -18.57 3.08
CA GLN A 272 -19.23 -18.82 2.84
C GLN A 272 -19.99 -17.49 2.90
N PRO A 273 -20.89 -17.21 1.93
CA PRO A 273 -21.59 -15.90 1.85
C PRO A 273 -22.31 -15.51 3.13
N GLU A 274 -22.99 -16.46 3.81
CA GLU A 274 -23.72 -16.20 5.03
C GLU A 274 -22.79 -15.74 6.18
N LYS A 275 -21.58 -16.34 6.28
CA LYS A 275 -20.60 -15.96 7.29
C LYS A 275 -20.05 -14.59 6.97
N LEU A 276 -19.60 -14.38 5.73
CA LEU A 276 -19.03 -13.12 5.27
C LEU A 276 -19.98 -11.94 5.50
N TYR A 277 -21.24 -12.06 5.03
CA TYR A 277 -22.20 -10.96 5.17
C TYR A 277 -22.71 -10.76 6.60
N ARG A 278 -22.61 -11.75 7.47
CA ARG A 278 -22.81 -11.56 8.91
C ARG A 278 -21.71 -10.70 9.49
N GLU A 279 -20.45 -10.99 9.19
CA GLU A 279 -19.30 -10.18 9.63
C GLU A 279 -19.34 -8.75 9.06
N VAL A 280 -19.76 -8.60 7.80
CA VAL A 280 -20.00 -7.27 7.17
C VAL A 280 -21.09 -6.51 7.93
N SER A 281 -22.20 -7.16 8.25
CA SER A 281 -23.29 -6.54 9.02
C SER A 281 -22.82 -6.07 10.39
N ASP A 282 -22.09 -6.94 11.11
CA ASP A 282 -21.54 -6.61 12.44
C ASP A 282 -20.57 -5.42 12.36
N LEU A 283 -19.70 -5.39 11.33
CA LEU A 283 -18.79 -4.30 11.09
C LEU A 283 -19.53 -2.97 10.81
N VAL A 284 -20.50 -2.99 9.93
CA VAL A 284 -21.30 -1.83 9.52
C VAL A 284 -22.05 -1.25 10.75
N CYS A 285 -22.69 -2.13 11.55
CA CYS A 285 -23.34 -1.73 12.80
C CYS A 285 -22.35 -1.14 13.81
N LYS A 286 -21.22 -1.79 14.02
CA LYS A 286 -20.14 -1.33 14.92
C LYS A 286 -19.58 0.03 14.52
N ARG A 287 -19.49 0.31 13.23
CA ARG A 287 -19.00 1.56 12.67
C ARG A 287 -20.07 2.66 12.63
N GLY A 288 -21.31 2.35 13.00
CA GLY A 288 -22.41 3.30 13.14
C GLY A 288 -22.92 3.85 11.82
N VAL A 289 -22.95 3.04 10.77
CA VAL A 289 -23.60 3.38 9.50
C VAL A 289 -25.12 3.29 9.70
N GLU A 290 -25.84 4.26 9.16
CA GLU A 290 -27.29 4.41 9.43
C GLU A 290 -28.15 3.94 8.23
N LYS A 291 -27.60 3.92 7.01
CA LYS A 291 -28.30 3.53 5.78
C LYS A 291 -27.39 2.77 4.84
#